data_2f9d200f8742a3f6f7682dea38a79240
#
_entry.id   2f9d200f8742a3f6f7682dea38a79240
#
_cell.length_a   1.000
_cell.length_b   1.000
_cell.length_c   1.000
_cell.angle_alpha   90.00
_cell.angle_beta   90.00
_cell.angle_gamma   90.00
#
_symmetry.space_group_name_H-M   'P 1'
#
loop_
_entity.id
_entity.type
_entity.pdbx_description
1 polymer ?
#
loop_
_entity_poly.entity_id
_entity_poly.type
_entity_poly.pdbx_seq_one_letter_code
_entity_poly.pdbx_strand_id
1 'polypeptide(L)'
;MANKRKIYFRTDAGPQIGYGHYIRSLALADMLKQDFDCTMFTQTPTDYQLREAKDICSVISLPNDDSKFDKFLEYLKGDEIVVLDNYFFTTDYQRAIKAKGCKLVCIDDMHDKHYVADAVINYCVDDKSLFDLESYSQLCLGAKYALLRAPFFETQNIVKSIPWLVCFGGSDPYNLTSKIVKVLQQKGVRDIVAIVGSAYAHYEELLNQE
;
A
#
# COMPACT_ATOMS: atom_id res chain seq x y z
N MET A 1 10.81 -8.64 29.20
CA MET A 1 10.76 -7.77 28.01
C MET A 1 9.48 -6.96 28.11
N ALA A 2 9.52 -5.64 27.93
CA ALA A 2 8.30 -4.84 27.91
C ALA A 2 7.42 -5.32 26.75
N ASN A 3 6.12 -5.45 27.01
CA ASN A 3 5.14 -5.86 26.00
C ASN A 3 5.06 -4.74 24.96
N LYS A 4 5.47 -5.00 23.72
CA LYS A 4 5.41 -4.00 22.64
C LYS A 4 3.95 -3.63 22.38
N ARG A 5 3.69 -2.35 22.11
CA ARG A 5 2.36 -1.90 21.71
C ARG A 5 2.01 -2.48 20.33
N LYS A 6 0.77 -2.89 20.14
CA LYS A 6 0.30 -3.51 18.90
C LYS A 6 -0.05 -2.46 17.85
N ILE A 7 0.37 -2.74 16.63
CA ILE A 7 -0.09 -2.03 15.43
C ILE A 7 -0.76 -3.03 14.49
N TYR A 8 -2.00 -2.74 14.13
CA TYR A 8 -2.80 -3.53 13.21
C TYR A 8 -2.95 -2.78 11.88
N PHE A 9 -2.32 -3.29 10.85
CA PHE A 9 -2.45 -2.78 9.48
C PHE A 9 -3.64 -3.45 8.82
N ARG A 10 -4.63 -2.69 8.42
CA ARG A 10 -5.80 -3.18 7.71
C ARG A 10 -5.75 -2.69 6.26
N THR A 11 -5.41 -3.62 5.35
CA THR A 11 -5.27 -3.35 3.92
C THR A 11 -5.58 -4.60 3.12
N ASP A 12 -6.24 -4.46 1.98
CA ASP A 12 -6.50 -5.55 1.05
C ASP A 12 -5.65 -5.40 -0.21
N ALA A 13 -5.28 -6.52 -0.80
CA ALA A 13 -4.59 -6.59 -2.08
C ALA A 13 -4.99 -7.85 -2.86
N GLY A 14 -4.67 -7.87 -4.11
CA GLY A 14 -4.94 -9.00 -5.00
C GLY A 14 -4.89 -8.58 -6.47
N PRO A 15 -5.12 -9.51 -7.40
CA PRO A 15 -5.01 -9.23 -8.84
C PRO A 15 -5.92 -8.09 -9.32
N GLN A 16 -7.08 -7.89 -8.71
CA GLN A 16 -8.03 -6.84 -9.09
C GLN A 16 -7.74 -5.49 -8.41
N ILE A 17 -7.31 -5.52 -7.16
CA ILE A 17 -7.03 -4.31 -6.35
C ILE A 17 -5.60 -3.80 -6.63
N GLY A 18 -4.70 -4.69 -7.02
CA GLY A 18 -3.26 -4.44 -7.06
C GLY A 18 -2.60 -4.68 -5.70
N TYR A 19 -1.29 -4.57 -5.64
CA TYR A 19 -0.50 -4.83 -4.42
C TYR A 19 0.07 -3.56 -3.77
N GLY A 20 -0.17 -2.38 -4.35
CA GLY A 20 0.42 -1.12 -3.92
C GLY A 20 0.14 -0.78 -2.45
N HIS A 21 -1.13 -0.84 -2.03
CA HIS A 21 -1.55 -0.59 -0.65
C HIS A 21 -0.87 -1.55 0.34
N TYR A 22 -0.88 -2.84 0.02
CA TYR A 22 -0.26 -3.85 0.87
C TYR A 22 1.25 -3.64 1.03
N ILE A 23 1.95 -3.40 -0.07
CA ILE A 23 3.41 -3.22 -0.07
C ILE A 23 3.84 -1.95 0.66
N ARG A 24 3.11 -0.83 0.51
CA ARG A 24 3.44 0.40 1.26
C ARG A 24 3.11 0.28 2.75
N SER A 25 2.00 -0.40 3.10
CA SER A 25 1.67 -0.71 4.49
C SER A 25 2.72 -1.66 5.11
N LEU A 26 3.21 -2.64 4.35
CA LEU A 26 4.27 -3.55 4.77
C LEU A 26 5.60 -2.82 4.96
N ALA A 27 5.92 -1.83 4.11
CA ALA A 27 7.10 -0.98 4.29
C ALA A 27 7.02 -0.19 5.61
N LEU A 28 5.85 0.35 5.96
CA LEU A 28 5.66 1.02 7.26
C LEU A 28 5.78 0.02 8.43
N ALA A 29 5.24 -1.18 8.29
CA ALA A 29 5.39 -2.23 9.30
C ALA A 29 6.87 -2.60 9.51
N ASP A 30 7.65 -2.72 8.44
CA ASP A 30 9.09 -3.01 8.49
C ASP A 30 9.87 -1.91 9.23
N MET A 31 9.53 -0.64 8.99
CA MET A 31 10.13 0.50 9.71
C MET A 31 9.82 0.48 11.21
N LEU A 32 8.67 -0.09 11.62
CA LEU A 32 8.17 -0.03 13.00
C LEU A 32 8.37 -1.32 13.80
N LYS A 33 8.70 -2.45 13.17
CA LYS A 33 8.77 -3.78 13.81
C LYS A 33 9.73 -3.90 14.99
N GLN A 34 10.74 -3.03 15.08
CA GLN A 34 11.67 -3.04 16.20
C GLN A 34 11.03 -2.54 17.50
N ASP A 35 10.09 -1.59 17.40
CA ASP A 35 9.47 -0.93 18.56
C ASP A 35 8.05 -1.41 18.83
N PHE A 36 7.37 -1.97 17.83
CA PHE A 36 5.97 -2.38 17.88
C PHE A 36 5.78 -3.85 17.49
N ASP A 37 4.67 -4.43 17.94
CA ASP A 37 4.17 -5.74 17.52
C ASP A 37 3.20 -5.53 16.35
N CYS A 38 3.71 -5.73 15.13
CA CYS A 38 3.00 -5.46 13.89
C CYS A 38 2.21 -6.69 13.40
N THR A 39 0.95 -6.50 13.05
CA THR A 39 0.10 -7.53 12.44
C THR A 39 -0.64 -6.96 11.24
N MET A 40 -0.56 -7.64 10.10
CA MET A 40 -1.29 -7.31 8.88
C MET A 40 -2.61 -8.08 8.81
N PHE A 41 -3.71 -7.38 8.61
CA PHE A 41 -5.04 -7.93 8.37
C PHE A 41 -5.44 -7.68 6.92
N THR A 42 -5.63 -8.73 6.16
CA THR A 42 -5.95 -8.65 4.72
C THR A 42 -6.92 -9.76 4.31
N GLN A 43 -7.78 -9.49 3.34
CA GLN A 43 -8.65 -10.52 2.80
C GLN A 43 -7.83 -11.57 2.05
N THR A 44 -8.10 -12.84 2.27
CA THR A 44 -7.60 -14.00 1.52
C THR A 44 -6.18 -13.79 0.94
N PRO A 45 -5.15 -13.69 1.80
CA PRO A 45 -3.79 -13.35 1.35
C PRO A 45 -3.24 -14.41 0.38
N THR A 46 -2.58 -13.95 -0.66
CA THR A 46 -1.87 -14.78 -1.62
C THR A 46 -0.52 -15.24 -1.05
N ASP A 47 0.07 -16.30 -1.63
CA ASP A 47 1.43 -16.75 -1.29
C ASP A 47 2.48 -15.65 -1.44
N TYR A 48 2.28 -14.74 -2.40
CA TYR A 48 3.14 -13.57 -2.57
C TYR A 48 3.10 -12.66 -1.33
N GLN A 49 1.89 -12.30 -0.87
CA GLN A 49 1.71 -11.46 0.33
C GLN A 49 2.31 -12.11 1.58
N LEU A 50 2.12 -13.41 1.76
CA LEU A 50 2.67 -14.16 2.90
C LEU A 50 4.20 -14.20 2.87
N ARG A 51 4.80 -14.39 1.69
CA ARG A 51 6.27 -14.36 1.55
C ARG A 51 6.87 -12.99 1.86
N GLU A 52 6.27 -11.92 1.33
CA GLU A 52 6.75 -10.54 1.59
C GLU A 52 6.66 -10.17 3.08
N ALA A 53 5.64 -10.65 3.79
CA ALA A 53 5.44 -10.33 5.21
C ALA A 53 6.28 -11.17 6.18
N LYS A 54 6.85 -12.31 5.74
CA LYS A 54 7.41 -13.38 6.59
C LYS A 54 8.35 -12.91 7.70
N ASP A 55 9.24 -11.98 7.39
CA ASP A 55 10.26 -11.49 8.34
C ASP A 55 9.93 -10.08 8.89
N ILE A 56 8.71 -9.60 8.64
CA ILE A 56 8.27 -8.25 8.98
C ILE A 56 7.18 -8.29 10.05
N CYS A 57 6.09 -9.01 9.80
CA CYS A 57 4.92 -9.02 10.68
C CYS A 57 4.10 -10.30 10.55
N SER A 58 3.22 -10.57 11.52
CA SER A 58 2.20 -11.60 11.41
C SER A 58 1.12 -11.20 10.40
N VAL A 59 0.50 -12.20 9.74
CA VAL A 59 -0.60 -11.98 8.80
C VAL A 59 -1.84 -12.73 9.28
N ILE A 60 -2.96 -12.03 9.37
CA ILE A 60 -4.28 -12.60 9.69
C ILE A 60 -5.17 -12.47 8.45
N SER A 61 -5.69 -13.61 8.01
CA SER A 61 -6.63 -13.67 6.89
C SER A 61 -8.03 -13.26 7.34
N LEU A 62 -8.65 -12.36 6.59
CA LEU A 62 -10.05 -11.98 6.72
C LEU A 62 -10.88 -12.62 5.60
N PRO A 63 -12.22 -12.72 5.78
CA PRO A 63 -13.13 -13.17 4.72
C PRO A 63 -13.02 -12.34 3.42
N ASN A 64 -13.41 -12.94 2.30
CA ASN A 64 -13.42 -12.26 1.00
C ASN A 64 -14.78 -11.64 0.65
N ASP A 65 -15.53 -11.23 1.67
CA ASP A 65 -16.82 -10.55 1.56
C ASP A 65 -16.90 -9.38 2.56
N ASP A 66 -18.04 -8.70 2.61
CA ASP A 66 -18.20 -7.52 3.45
C ASP A 66 -18.13 -7.81 4.96
N SER A 67 -18.28 -9.07 5.38
CA SER A 67 -18.10 -9.45 6.79
C SER A 67 -16.68 -9.20 7.30
N LYS A 68 -15.70 -9.01 6.41
CA LYS A 68 -14.32 -8.64 6.74
C LYS A 68 -14.22 -7.36 7.58
N PHE A 69 -15.15 -6.42 7.40
CA PHE A 69 -15.15 -5.16 8.14
C PHE A 69 -15.51 -5.40 9.62
N ASP A 70 -16.61 -6.08 9.88
CA ASP A 70 -17.04 -6.42 11.23
C ASP A 70 -16.06 -7.39 11.90
N LYS A 71 -15.58 -8.37 11.11
CA LYS A 71 -14.60 -9.35 11.61
C LYS A 71 -13.32 -8.69 12.09
N PHE A 72 -12.82 -7.67 11.39
CA PHE A 72 -11.67 -6.90 11.86
C PHE A 72 -11.96 -6.16 13.16
N LEU A 73 -13.15 -5.53 13.29
CA LEU A 73 -13.55 -4.82 14.51
C LEU A 73 -13.64 -5.74 15.75
N GLU A 74 -13.87 -7.04 15.58
CA GLU A 74 -13.87 -8.03 16.68
C GLU A 74 -12.48 -8.24 17.29
N TYR A 75 -11.39 -8.02 16.52
CA TYR A 75 -10.02 -8.14 17.02
C TYR A 75 -9.59 -6.96 17.90
N LEU A 76 -10.28 -5.81 17.79
CA LEU A 76 -9.89 -4.59 18.48
C LEU A 76 -10.30 -4.61 19.95
N LYS A 77 -9.35 -4.32 20.83
CA LYS A 77 -9.52 -4.24 22.28
C LYS A 77 -9.45 -2.81 22.83
N GLY A 78 -8.99 -1.86 22.00
CA GLY A 78 -8.96 -0.42 22.31
C GLY A 78 -7.59 0.13 22.70
N ASP A 79 -6.56 -0.71 22.79
CA ASP A 79 -5.19 -0.31 23.11
C ASP A 79 -4.25 -0.36 21.87
N GLU A 80 -4.78 -0.83 20.74
CA GLU A 80 -4.03 -0.90 19.49
C GLU A 80 -3.91 0.45 18.79
N ILE A 81 -2.91 0.55 17.93
CA ILE A 81 -2.86 1.52 16.84
C ILE A 81 -3.35 0.79 15.59
N VAL A 82 -4.35 1.33 14.91
CA VAL A 82 -4.85 0.80 13.64
C VAL A 82 -4.34 1.68 12.51
N VAL A 83 -3.81 1.06 11.45
CA VAL A 83 -3.41 1.73 10.20
C VAL A 83 -4.33 1.24 9.09
N LEU A 84 -5.09 2.14 8.46
CA LEU A 84 -5.95 1.87 7.32
C LEU A 84 -5.28 2.31 6.02
N ASP A 85 -5.31 1.44 5.01
CA ASP A 85 -4.79 1.74 3.67
C ASP A 85 -5.60 1.00 2.60
N ASN A 86 -6.63 1.63 2.09
CA ASN A 86 -7.39 1.36 0.87
C ASN A 86 -8.45 2.45 0.65
N TYR A 87 -8.93 2.61 -0.59
CA TYR A 87 -9.90 3.64 -0.97
C TYR A 87 -11.29 3.44 -0.39
N PHE A 88 -11.70 2.20 -0.12
CA PHE A 88 -13.04 1.84 0.35
C PHE A 88 -13.29 2.07 1.85
N PHE A 89 -12.29 2.46 2.64
CA PHE A 89 -12.50 2.77 4.05
C PHE A 89 -13.18 4.13 4.21
N THR A 90 -14.43 4.09 4.67
CA THR A 90 -15.26 5.29 4.86
C THR A 90 -14.95 5.99 6.18
N THR A 91 -15.42 7.23 6.31
CA THR A 91 -15.40 7.98 7.59
C THR A 91 -16.14 7.23 8.69
N ASP A 92 -17.26 6.56 8.38
CA ASP A 92 -18.03 5.81 9.38
C ASP A 92 -17.27 4.58 9.87
N TYR A 93 -16.50 3.92 9.01
CA TYR A 93 -15.61 2.85 9.44
C TYR A 93 -14.48 3.35 10.34
N GLN A 94 -13.92 4.51 10.03
CA GLN A 94 -12.96 5.18 10.91
C GLN A 94 -13.57 5.47 12.30
N ARG A 95 -14.81 5.97 12.35
CA ARG A 95 -15.55 6.21 13.60
C ARG A 95 -15.76 4.93 14.39
N ALA A 96 -16.11 3.82 13.73
CA ALA A 96 -16.28 2.52 14.39
C ALA A 96 -14.99 2.03 15.06
N ILE A 97 -13.83 2.21 14.42
CA ILE A 97 -12.52 1.90 15.01
C ILE A 97 -12.21 2.82 16.19
N LYS A 98 -12.42 4.13 16.05
CA LYS A 98 -12.23 5.10 17.13
C LYS A 98 -13.14 4.83 18.33
N ALA A 99 -14.37 4.38 18.10
CA ALA A 99 -15.32 4.01 19.16
C ALA A 99 -14.86 2.80 19.99
N LYS A 100 -13.98 1.94 19.44
CA LYS A 100 -13.31 0.87 20.19
C LYS A 100 -12.22 1.38 21.15
N GLY A 101 -11.81 2.65 21.05
CA GLY A 101 -10.74 3.24 21.87
C GLY A 101 -9.36 3.24 21.19
N CYS A 102 -9.24 2.69 19.99
CA CYS A 102 -7.98 2.59 19.25
C CYS A 102 -7.47 3.98 18.81
N LYS A 103 -6.15 4.09 18.68
CA LYS A 103 -5.54 5.14 17.86
C LYS A 103 -5.64 4.76 16.39
N LEU A 104 -5.90 5.75 15.52
CA LEU A 104 -6.12 5.51 14.10
C LEU A 104 -5.16 6.34 13.24
N VAL A 105 -4.54 5.68 12.30
CA VAL A 105 -3.73 6.28 11.24
C VAL A 105 -4.35 5.91 9.89
N CYS A 106 -4.49 6.86 8.98
CA CYS A 106 -4.88 6.60 7.59
C CYS A 106 -3.69 6.88 6.67
N ILE A 107 -3.36 5.93 5.77
CA ILE A 107 -2.52 6.19 4.61
C ILE A 107 -3.48 6.55 3.48
N ASP A 108 -3.30 7.72 2.92
CA ASP A 108 -4.21 8.29 1.93
C ASP A 108 -3.44 8.86 0.73
N ASP A 109 -4.07 8.87 -0.42
CA ASP A 109 -3.61 9.50 -1.66
C ASP A 109 -4.75 10.18 -2.45
N MET A 110 -6.00 10.15 -1.93
CA MET A 110 -7.18 10.72 -2.59
C MET A 110 -7.73 11.98 -1.93
N HIS A 111 -7.49 12.17 -0.63
CA HIS A 111 -8.00 13.28 0.21
C HIS A 111 -9.48 13.63 -0.05
N ASP A 112 -10.31 12.59 -0.31
CA ASP A 112 -11.68 12.68 -0.80
C ASP A 112 -12.76 12.50 0.29
N LYS A 113 -12.39 12.45 1.57
CA LYS A 113 -13.29 12.19 2.69
C LYS A 113 -12.91 12.99 3.94
N HIS A 114 -13.84 13.07 4.89
CA HIS A 114 -13.54 13.57 6.22
C HIS A 114 -12.78 12.52 7.05
N TYR A 115 -11.66 12.91 7.66
CA TYR A 115 -10.82 12.02 8.48
C TYR A 115 -11.04 12.26 9.97
N VAL A 116 -11.39 11.19 10.71
CA VAL A 116 -11.41 11.16 12.18
C VAL A 116 -10.19 10.44 12.76
N ALA A 117 -9.18 10.21 11.93
CA ALA A 117 -7.92 9.59 12.30
C ALA A 117 -7.08 10.50 13.19
N ASP A 118 -6.25 9.91 14.08
CA ASP A 118 -5.25 10.66 14.86
C ASP A 118 -4.11 11.19 13.98
N ALA A 119 -3.80 10.48 12.89
CA ALA A 119 -2.85 10.94 11.87
C ALA A 119 -3.27 10.50 10.46
N VAL A 120 -2.95 11.33 9.47
CA VAL A 120 -3.10 11.01 8.04
C VAL A 120 -1.74 11.17 7.37
N ILE A 121 -1.30 10.13 6.68
CA ILE A 121 -0.05 10.10 5.91
C ILE A 121 -0.41 10.22 4.43
N ASN A 122 0.07 11.29 3.78
CA ASN A 122 -0.02 11.44 2.33
C ASN A 122 1.30 12.02 1.81
N TYR A 123 2.06 11.22 1.09
CA TYR A 123 3.38 11.62 0.58
C TYR A 123 3.34 12.21 -0.84
N CYS A 124 2.15 12.29 -1.45
CA CYS A 124 1.97 12.80 -2.82
C CYS A 124 1.73 14.31 -2.87
N VAL A 125 1.20 14.90 -1.79
CA VAL A 125 0.86 16.33 -1.73
C VAL A 125 1.41 16.98 -0.46
N ASP A 126 1.63 18.29 -0.52
CA ASP A 126 2.10 19.13 0.60
C ASP A 126 1.04 20.13 1.07
N ASP A 127 -0.07 20.29 0.34
CA ASP A 127 -1.11 21.27 0.62
C ASP A 127 -2.11 20.72 1.64
N LYS A 128 -2.09 21.30 2.84
CA LYS A 128 -2.99 20.95 3.94
C LYS A 128 -4.45 21.31 3.69
N SER A 129 -4.71 22.28 2.81
CA SER A 129 -6.07 22.74 2.52
C SER A 129 -6.92 21.74 1.77
N LEU A 130 -6.29 20.71 1.22
CA LEU A 130 -6.97 19.61 0.52
C LEU A 130 -7.67 18.63 1.46
N PHE A 131 -7.38 18.70 2.78
CA PHE A 131 -7.85 17.69 3.73
C PHE A 131 -8.97 18.22 4.61
N ASP A 132 -10.08 17.50 4.66
CA ASP A 132 -11.14 17.66 5.64
C ASP A 132 -10.91 16.68 6.80
N LEU A 133 -10.62 17.20 8.01
CA LEU A 133 -10.20 16.40 9.15
C LEU A 133 -10.57 17.03 10.49
N GLU A 134 -10.56 16.23 11.54
CA GLU A 134 -10.77 16.67 12.90
C GLU A 134 -9.61 17.57 13.37
N SER A 135 -9.91 18.51 14.27
CA SER A 135 -8.93 19.48 14.77
C SER A 135 -7.73 18.87 15.51
N TYR A 136 -7.88 17.64 16.02
CA TYR A 136 -6.80 16.90 16.69
C TYR A 136 -5.93 16.07 15.73
N SER A 137 -6.34 15.93 14.48
CA SER A 137 -5.64 15.10 13.49
C SER A 137 -4.31 15.71 13.07
N GLN A 138 -3.28 14.90 12.98
CA GLN A 138 -1.96 15.30 12.48
C GLN A 138 -1.81 14.93 11.02
N LEU A 139 -1.31 15.86 10.20
CA LEU A 139 -0.99 15.61 8.79
C LEU A 139 0.51 15.35 8.62
N CYS A 140 0.84 14.21 8.02
CA CYS A 140 2.18 13.81 7.60
C CYS A 140 2.26 13.91 6.08
N LEU A 141 2.57 15.12 5.55
CA LEU A 141 2.51 15.42 4.12
C LEU A 141 3.89 15.50 3.46
N GLY A 142 3.89 15.16 2.17
CA GLY A 142 5.03 15.30 1.27
C GLY A 142 6.02 14.15 1.27
N ALA A 143 6.96 14.20 0.34
CA ALA A 143 7.90 13.11 0.01
C ALA A 143 8.75 12.62 1.20
N LYS A 144 8.96 13.43 2.23
CA LYS A 144 9.68 13.01 3.46
C LYS A 144 8.97 11.90 4.25
N TYR A 145 7.67 11.70 4.00
CA TYR A 145 6.87 10.63 4.59
C TYR A 145 6.62 9.46 3.64
N ALA A 146 7.37 9.38 2.53
CA ALA A 146 7.26 8.28 1.58
C ALA A 146 7.56 6.93 2.26
N LEU A 147 6.66 5.97 2.06
CA LEU A 147 6.74 4.64 2.64
C LEU A 147 7.54 3.72 1.70
N LEU A 148 8.87 3.76 1.85
CA LEU A 148 9.81 3.03 1.01
C LEU A 148 10.29 1.75 1.70
N ARG A 149 10.43 0.66 0.93
CA ARG A 149 11.05 -0.58 1.41
C ARG A 149 12.56 -0.39 1.64
N ALA A 150 13.11 -1.16 2.58
CA ALA A 150 14.52 -1.07 3.00
C ALA A 150 15.54 -0.99 1.85
N PRO A 151 15.44 -1.76 0.73
CA PRO A 151 16.40 -1.68 -0.36
C PRO A 151 16.51 -0.29 -1.01
N PHE A 152 15.48 0.56 -0.92
CA PHE A 152 15.54 1.92 -1.47
C PHE A 152 16.37 2.89 -0.62
N PHE A 153 16.66 2.57 0.64
CA PHE A 153 17.54 3.37 1.49
C PHE A 153 19.02 3.02 1.30
N GLU A 154 19.33 1.86 0.72
CA GLU A 154 20.68 1.36 0.52
C GLU A 154 21.26 1.73 -0.85
N THR A 155 20.44 2.29 -1.74
CA THR A 155 20.85 2.62 -3.12
C THR A 155 21.71 3.87 -3.16
N GLN A 156 23.03 3.69 -3.16
CA GLN A 156 24.01 4.75 -3.42
C GLN A 156 24.70 4.49 -4.77
N ASN A 157 24.86 5.55 -5.58
CA ASN A 157 25.65 5.54 -6.82
C ASN A 157 25.16 4.56 -7.92
N ILE A 158 23.84 4.50 -8.17
CA ILE A 158 23.30 3.71 -9.28
C ILE A 158 23.70 4.35 -10.61
N VAL A 159 24.47 3.60 -11.41
CA VAL A 159 24.70 3.95 -12.81
C VAL A 159 23.48 3.57 -13.62
N LYS A 160 22.84 4.54 -14.26
CA LYS A 160 21.71 4.28 -15.18
C LYS A 160 22.22 3.59 -16.44
N SER A 161 21.94 2.30 -16.59
CA SER A 161 22.35 1.49 -17.73
C SER A 161 21.20 1.19 -18.72
N ILE A 162 19.96 1.40 -18.29
CA ILE A 162 18.76 1.17 -19.10
C ILE A 162 18.18 2.51 -19.51
N PRO A 163 18.19 2.88 -20.81
CA PRO A 163 17.73 4.19 -21.26
C PRO A 163 16.19 4.33 -21.20
N TRP A 164 15.46 3.23 -21.42
CA TRP A 164 13.99 3.24 -21.41
C TRP A 164 13.43 2.11 -20.53
N LEU A 165 12.74 2.49 -19.47
CA LEU A 165 12.03 1.57 -18.57
C LEU A 165 10.52 1.83 -18.67
N VAL A 166 9.75 0.79 -19.02
CA VAL A 166 8.28 0.82 -19.10
C VAL A 166 7.70 -0.03 -17.97
N CYS A 167 6.89 0.57 -17.11
CA CYS A 167 6.23 -0.14 -16.01
C CYS A 167 4.87 0.51 -15.70
N PHE A 168 3.79 -0.26 -15.78
CA PHE A 168 2.41 0.16 -15.45
C PHE A 168 1.85 -0.65 -14.26
N GLY A 169 2.70 -0.96 -13.28
CA GLY A 169 2.32 -1.63 -12.05
C GLY A 169 2.16 -3.15 -12.19
N GLY A 170 1.48 -3.75 -11.20
CA GLY A 170 1.46 -5.20 -11.05
C GLY A 170 0.52 -5.96 -11.98
N SER A 171 -0.58 -5.36 -12.41
CA SER A 171 -1.61 -6.02 -13.21
C SER A 171 -1.81 -5.44 -14.61
N ASP A 172 -1.61 -4.13 -14.77
CA ASP A 172 -1.82 -3.38 -16.03
C ASP A 172 -3.04 -3.89 -16.82
N PRO A 173 -4.27 -3.77 -16.29
CA PRO A 173 -5.46 -4.39 -16.88
C PRO A 173 -5.82 -3.82 -18.25
N TYR A 174 -5.31 -2.64 -18.59
CA TYR A 174 -5.54 -1.98 -19.87
C TYR A 174 -4.44 -2.25 -20.91
N ASN A 175 -3.47 -3.09 -20.58
CA ASN A 175 -2.32 -3.43 -21.42
C ASN A 175 -1.59 -2.19 -21.98
N LEU A 176 -1.31 -1.24 -21.08
CA LEU A 176 -0.58 -0.02 -21.45
C LEU A 176 0.89 -0.31 -21.74
N THR A 177 1.48 -1.29 -21.06
CA THR A 177 2.86 -1.75 -21.28
C THR A 177 3.08 -2.09 -22.74
N SER A 178 2.27 -3.00 -23.29
CA SER A 178 2.36 -3.45 -24.69
C SER A 178 2.17 -2.30 -25.68
N LYS A 179 1.16 -1.44 -25.44
CA LYS A 179 0.88 -0.28 -26.29
C LYS A 179 2.04 0.72 -26.32
N ILE A 180 2.63 1.03 -25.18
CA ILE A 180 3.74 1.98 -25.10
C ILE A 180 5.02 1.41 -25.70
N VAL A 181 5.34 0.12 -25.43
CA VAL A 181 6.48 -0.56 -26.08
C VAL A 181 6.37 -0.47 -27.60
N LYS A 182 5.21 -0.80 -28.16
CA LYS A 182 4.95 -0.70 -29.60
C LYS A 182 5.16 0.72 -30.16
N VAL A 183 4.66 1.74 -29.46
CA VAL A 183 4.84 3.15 -29.88
C VAL A 183 6.31 3.54 -29.84
N LEU A 184 7.05 3.14 -28.81
CA LEU A 184 8.49 3.43 -28.69
C LEU A 184 9.29 2.77 -29.82
N GLN A 185 9.01 1.50 -30.12
CA GLN A 185 9.63 0.77 -31.23
C GLN A 185 9.35 1.46 -32.59
N GLN A 186 8.11 1.89 -32.84
CA GLN A 186 7.74 2.65 -34.04
C GLN A 186 8.49 3.99 -34.16
N LYS A 187 8.92 4.55 -33.02
CA LYS A 187 9.74 5.76 -32.96
C LYS A 187 11.25 5.47 -33.07
N GLY A 188 11.64 4.22 -33.32
CA GLY A 188 13.03 3.82 -33.47
C GLY A 188 13.77 3.58 -32.14
N VAL A 189 13.08 3.56 -31.01
CA VAL A 189 13.68 3.22 -29.70
C VAL A 189 13.90 1.70 -29.65
N ARG A 190 15.14 1.27 -29.31
CA ARG A 190 15.52 -0.15 -29.29
C ARG A 190 15.79 -0.70 -27.91
N ASP A 191 16.42 0.08 -27.03
CA ASP A 191 16.84 -0.38 -25.70
C ASP A 191 15.71 -0.14 -24.69
N ILE A 192 14.66 -0.98 -24.76
CA ILE A 192 13.47 -0.91 -23.90
C ILE A 192 13.45 -2.10 -22.96
N VAL A 193 13.29 -1.84 -21.66
CA VAL A 193 13.01 -2.87 -20.65
C VAL A 193 11.59 -2.65 -20.13
N ALA A 194 10.73 -3.66 -20.29
CA ALA A 194 9.39 -3.66 -19.72
C ALA A 194 9.38 -4.49 -18.43
N ILE A 195 8.89 -3.90 -17.32
CA ILE A 195 8.65 -4.61 -16.06
C ILE A 195 7.15 -4.81 -15.92
N VAL A 196 6.75 -6.07 -15.83
CA VAL A 196 5.36 -6.48 -15.59
C VAL A 196 5.27 -7.33 -14.32
N GLY A 197 4.17 -7.20 -13.58
CA GLY A 197 3.95 -7.99 -12.37
C GLY A 197 3.35 -9.36 -12.67
N SER A 198 3.29 -10.21 -11.64
CA SER A 198 2.75 -11.58 -11.73
C SER A 198 1.25 -11.64 -12.08
N ALA A 199 0.53 -10.54 -11.95
CA ALA A 199 -0.89 -10.42 -12.30
C ALA A 199 -1.13 -9.87 -13.73
N TYR A 200 -0.07 -9.65 -14.51
CA TYR A 200 -0.17 -9.18 -15.89
C TYR A 200 -0.70 -10.27 -16.81
N ALA A 201 -1.86 -10.02 -17.42
CA ALA A 201 -2.56 -11.03 -18.22
C ALA A 201 -2.18 -11.05 -19.71
N HIS A 202 -1.40 -10.06 -20.20
CA HIS A 202 -1.12 -9.86 -21.64
C HIS A 202 0.32 -10.23 -22.02
N TYR A 203 0.90 -11.20 -21.34
CA TYR A 203 2.32 -11.58 -21.50
C TYR A 203 2.64 -12.04 -22.93
N GLU A 204 1.79 -12.88 -23.52
CA GLU A 204 1.94 -13.38 -24.88
C GLU A 204 1.94 -12.24 -25.93
N GLU A 205 1.05 -11.26 -25.76
CA GLU A 205 1.00 -10.09 -26.67
C GLU A 205 2.27 -9.25 -26.56
N LEU A 206 2.81 -9.07 -25.37
CA LEU A 206 4.04 -8.33 -25.15
C LEU A 206 5.25 -9.03 -25.78
N LEU A 207 5.37 -10.36 -25.66
CA LEU A 207 6.47 -11.14 -26.22
C LEU A 207 6.45 -11.19 -27.76
N ASN A 208 5.27 -11.11 -28.39
CA ASN A 208 5.12 -11.17 -29.84
C ASN A 208 5.33 -9.80 -30.54
N GLN A 209 5.89 -8.82 -29.85
CA GLN A 209 6.17 -7.48 -30.38
C GLN A 209 7.61 -7.31 -30.87
N GLU A 210 8.25 -8.34 -31.38
CA GLU A 210 9.58 -8.26 -32.01
C GLU A 210 9.58 -7.49 -33.34
#